data_df100e7079704f83236c55965e2cf134
#
_entry.id   df100e7079704f83236c55965e2cf134
#
_cell.length_a   1.000
_cell.length_b   1.000
_cell.length_c   1.000
_cell.angle_alpha   90.00
_cell.angle_beta   90.00
_cell.angle_gamma   90.00
#
_symmetry.space_group_name_H-M   'P 1'
#
loop_
_entity.id
_entity.type
_entity.pdbx_description
1 polymer ?
#
loop_
_entity_poly.entity_id
_entity_poly.type
_entity_poly.pdbx_seq_one_letter_code
_entity_poly.pdbx_strand_id
1 'polypeptide(L)'
;MRSSPDFPPALRRSALAFLLVAAPLGAETTFYQDRIGPILERHCVVCHGPEKQKAGLRLDSHAWVMKGAESGAMVLPGNAAGSELHRRITLPAGDEEVMPSEGKPLLSREEIRNIELWILGGASATKVVAEFPGAPPLGRPKPVAVALAPDWRPRAAEIRRLETEIGVRLVPRSQQAGDGLILRTAGSPRRADDAALARLEPLADLIVEAELARTPVTDAGLATVGRWTNLRSLDLSRTKVTGQGVAELAGLASLEALNLTDSAVDAAGIARARGLPALRRLWAFGSPGMTAAEVRP
;
A
#
# COMPACT_ATOMS: atom_id res chain seq x y z
N MET A 1 -89.47 -25.99 -6.78
CA MET A 1 -88.28 -26.89 -6.80
C MET A 1 -87.58 -26.69 -8.10
N ARG A 2 -86.49 -25.97 -8.07
CA ARG A 2 -85.33 -26.03 -9.02
C ARG A 2 -84.23 -25.17 -8.44
N SER A 3 -83.23 -25.83 -8.00
CA SER A 3 -81.98 -25.31 -7.42
C SER A 3 -81.17 -24.56 -8.50
N SER A 4 -80.71 -23.38 -8.15
CA SER A 4 -79.70 -22.65 -8.90
C SER A 4 -78.28 -23.09 -8.46
N PRO A 5 -77.31 -23.19 -9.35
CA PRO A 5 -75.95 -23.56 -8.95
C PRO A 5 -75.16 -22.33 -8.49
N ASP A 6 -74.44 -22.52 -7.39
CA ASP A 6 -73.47 -21.61 -6.81
C ASP A 6 -72.25 -21.38 -7.76
N PHE A 7 -71.90 -20.13 -8.01
CA PHE A 7 -70.63 -19.74 -8.63
C PHE A 7 -69.61 -19.35 -7.53
N PRO A 8 -68.35 -19.81 -7.60
CA PRO A 8 -67.33 -19.43 -6.65
C PRO A 8 -66.81 -18.01 -6.87
N PRO A 9 -66.38 -17.33 -5.81
CA PRO A 9 -65.92 -15.95 -5.90
C PRO A 9 -64.58 -15.82 -6.61
N ALA A 10 -64.47 -14.78 -7.44
CA ALA A 10 -63.33 -14.41 -8.21
C ALA A 10 -62.07 -14.21 -7.37
N LEU A 11 -60.97 -14.88 -7.77
CA LEU A 11 -59.63 -14.64 -7.29
C LEU A 11 -59.21 -13.18 -7.50
N ARG A 12 -59.11 -12.41 -6.43
CA ARG A 12 -58.41 -11.13 -6.42
C ARG A 12 -56.92 -11.35 -6.65
N ARG A 13 -56.42 -11.04 -7.83
CA ARG A 13 -54.99 -10.94 -8.11
C ARG A 13 -54.45 -9.71 -7.38
N SER A 14 -53.83 -9.93 -6.23
CA SER A 14 -52.98 -8.94 -5.55
C SER A 14 -51.75 -8.70 -6.41
N ALA A 15 -51.70 -7.58 -7.09
CA ALA A 15 -50.48 -7.08 -7.72
C ALA A 15 -49.51 -6.67 -6.60
N LEU A 16 -48.52 -7.53 -6.30
CA LEU A 16 -47.39 -7.12 -5.50
C LEU A 16 -46.59 -6.10 -6.32
N ALA A 17 -46.73 -4.84 -5.96
CA ALA A 17 -45.82 -3.80 -6.44
C ALA A 17 -44.46 -4.05 -5.81
N PHE A 18 -43.50 -4.57 -6.59
CA PHE A 18 -42.08 -4.56 -6.22
C PHE A 18 -41.62 -3.10 -6.19
N LEU A 19 -41.54 -2.52 -5.01
CA LEU A 19 -40.76 -1.31 -4.80
C LEU A 19 -39.30 -1.70 -5.02
N LEU A 20 -38.75 -1.35 -6.18
CA LEU A 20 -37.30 -1.26 -6.38
C LEU A 20 -36.80 -0.16 -5.43
N VAL A 21 -36.33 -0.56 -4.26
CA VAL A 21 -35.51 0.30 -3.42
C VAL A 21 -34.17 0.44 -4.19
N ALA A 22 -34.04 1.57 -4.90
CA ALA A 22 -32.76 1.98 -5.45
C ALA A 22 -31.79 2.08 -4.29
N ALA A 23 -30.77 1.19 -4.26
CA ALA A 23 -29.67 1.33 -3.33
C ALA A 23 -29.07 2.74 -3.53
N PRO A 24 -28.69 3.44 -2.45
CA PRO A 24 -28.02 4.71 -2.59
C PRO A 24 -26.77 4.50 -3.44
N LEU A 25 -26.66 5.17 -4.57
CA LEU A 25 -25.43 5.29 -5.33
C LEU A 25 -24.39 5.75 -4.31
N GLY A 26 -23.34 4.93 -4.10
CA GLY A 26 -22.25 5.26 -3.20
C GLY A 26 -21.76 6.68 -3.49
N ALA A 27 -21.63 7.51 -2.46
CA ALA A 27 -21.20 8.89 -2.60
C ALA A 27 -19.89 8.91 -3.42
N GLU A 28 -19.89 9.59 -4.56
CA GLU A 28 -18.71 9.72 -5.39
C GLU A 28 -17.59 10.34 -4.56
N THR A 29 -16.45 9.66 -4.51
CA THR A 29 -15.28 10.15 -3.77
C THR A 29 -14.79 11.45 -4.40
N THR A 30 -14.55 12.48 -3.60
CA THR A 30 -14.06 13.76 -4.11
C THR A 30 -12.62 13.66 -4.60
N PHE A 31 -12.20 14.56 -5.48
CA PHE A 31 -10.81 14.61 -5.96
C PHE A 31 -9.83 14.82 -4.82
N TYR A 32 -10.20 15.64 -3.83
CA TYR A 32 -9.40 15.85 -2.64
C TYR A 32 -9.20 14.53 -1.86
N GLN A 33 -10.28 13.80 -1.60
CA GLN A 33 -10.22 12.54 -0.85
C GLN A 33 -9.49 11.43 -1.61
N ASP A 34 -9.69 11.38 -2.92
CA ASP A 34 -9.11 10.31 -3.77
C ASP A 34 -7.65 10.57 -4.13
N ARG A 35 -7.26 11.82 -4.32
CA ARG A 35 -5.95 12.21 -4.86
C ARG A 35 -5.11 13.01 -3.88
N ILE A 36 -5.61 14.13 -3.39
CA ILE A 36 -4.79 15.11 -2.67
C ILE A 36 -4.50 14.66 -1.25
N GLY A 37 -5.53 14.26 -0.50
CA GLY A 37 -5.37 13.77 0.88
C GLY A 37 -4.31 12.68 1.00
N PRO A 38 -4.36 11.60 0.20
CA PRO A 38 -3.34 10.54 0.21
C PRO A 38 -1.92 10.99 -0.15
N ILE A 39 -1.76 11.99 -1.04
CA ILE A 39 -0.44 12.57 -1.33
C ILE A 39 0.09 13.31 -0.10
N LEU A 40 -0.72 14.20 0.48
CA LEU A 40 -0.33 14.99 1.65
C LEU A 40 -0.03 14.10 2.86
N GLU A 41 -0.84 13.08 3.11
CA GLU A 41 -0.62 12.12 4.19
C GLU A 41 0.72 11.39 4.05
N ARG A 42 1.04 10.94 2.85
CA ARG A 42 2.28 10.21 2.57
C ARG A 42 3.54 11.05 2.69
N HIS A 43 3.51 12.28 2.19
CA HIS A 43 4.71 13.09 2.01
C HIS A 43 4.85 14.24 3.01
N CYS A 44 3.75 14.73 3.59
CA CYS A 44 3.72 16.01 4.30
C CYS A 44 3.33 15.90 5.77
N VAL A 45 2.30 15.12 6.10
CA VAL A 45 1.64 15.09 7.43
C VAL A 45 2.59 14.66 8.54
N VAL A 46 3.60 13.86 8.27
CA VAL A 46 4.62 13.45 9.26
C VAL A 46 5.36 14.65 9.89
N CYS A 47 5.44 15.79 9.18
CA CYS A 47 6.05 17.02 9.67
C CYS A 47 5.05 18.19 9.79
N HIS A 48 3.95 18.12 9.05
CA HIS A 48 2.91 19.14 8.98
C HIS A 48 1.54 18.53 9.34
N GLY A 49 1.46 17.84 10.46
CA GLY A 49 0.27 17.15 10.98
C GLY A 49 -0.11 17.62 12.37
N PRO A 50 -1.02 16.90 13.05
CA PRO A 50 -1.47 17.27 14.40
C PRO A 50 -0.35 17.17 15.44
N GLU A 51 0.54 16.16 15.32
CA GLU A 51 1.63 15.89 16.27
C GLU A 51 2.83 16.85 16.08
N LYS A 52 3.09 17.28 14.84
CA LYS A 52 4.21 18.13 14.48
C LYS A 52 3.79 19.16 13.45
N GLN A 53 3.95 20.43 13.80
CA GLN A 53 3.49 21.56 12.97
C GLN A 53 4.65 22.49 12.63
N LYS A 54 5.60 22.00 11.81
CA LYS A 54 6.73 22.84 11.36
C LYS A 54 6.19 24.10 10.67
N ALA A 55 6.69 25.28 11.06
CA ALA A 55 6.24 26.60 10.59
C ALA A 55 4.72 26.89 10.79
N GLY A 56 4.11 26.29 11.82
CA GLY A 56 2.68 26.44 12.07
C GLY A 56 1.76 25.83 11.01
N LEU A 57 2.33 25.07 10.05
CA LEU A 57 1.58 24.48 8.94
C LEU A 57 1.00 23.11 9.30
N ARG A 58 -0.27 22.90 8.95
CA ARG A 58 -0.95 21.60 8.98
C ARG A 58 -1.51 21.25 7.62
N LEU A 59 -1.33 19.98 7.21
CA LEU A 59 -1.73 19.47 5.89
C LEU A 59 -2.56 18.16 6.01
N ASP A 60 -3.03 17.84 7.21
CA ASP A 60 -3.77 16.63 7.54
C ASP A 60 -5.28 16.69 7.20
N SER A 61 -5.78 17.85 6.83
CA SER A 61 -7.15 18.00 6.32
C SER A 61 -7.26 19.18 5.36
N HIS A 62 -8.29 19.16 4.49
CA HIS A 62 -8.57 20.26 3.57
C HIS A 62 -8.67 21.62 4.29
N ALA A 63 -9.39 21.66 5.41
CA ALA A 63 -9.58 22.89 6.19
C ALA A 63 -8.25 23.47 6.67
N TRP A 64 -7.33 22.63 7.13
CA TRP A 64 -6.01 23.06 7.56
C TRP A 64 -5.10 23.46 6.40
N VAL A 65 -5.18 22.77 5.27
CA VAL A 65 -4.44 23.15 4.03
C VAL A 65 -4.85 24.56 3.60
N MET A 66 -6.15 24.86 3.60
CA MET A 66 -6.70 26.16 3.19
C MET A 66 -6.45 27.26 4.22
N LYS A 67 -6.26 26.91 5.51
CA LYS A 67 -5.88 27.86 6.55
C LYS A 67 -4.45 28.41 6.32
N GLY A 68 -3.53 27.59 5.80
CA GLY A 68 -2.14 27.95 5.55
C GLY A 68 -1.24 27.85 6.79
N ALA A 69 -0.09 28.51 6.72
CA ALA A 69 0.96 28.57 7.75
C ALA A 69 0.95 29.92 8.46
N GLU A 70 1.85 30.10 9.43
CA GLU A 70 2.08 31.40 10.09
C GLU A 70 2.51 32.48 9.09
N SER A 71 3.21 32.10 8.01
CA SER A 71 3.64 32.99 6.94
C SER A 71 2.54 33.38 5.95
N GLY A 72 1.34 32.78 6.04
CA GLY A 72 0.20 33.05 5.17
C GLY A 72 -0.33 31.84 4.42
N ALA A 73 -1.12 32.11 3.38
CA ALA A 73 -1.75 31.07 2.58
C ALA A 73 -0.72 30.27 1.78
N MET A 74 -0.78 28.93 1.91
CA MET A 74 0.09 28.00 1.17
C MET A 74 -0.50 27.58 -0.17
N VAL A 75 -1.82 27.68 -0.32
CA VAL A 75 -2.58 27.38 -1.52
C VAL A 75 -3.44 28.59 -1.90
N LEU A 76 -3.28 29.04 -3.14
CA LEU A 76 -4.11 30.10 -3.73
C LEU A 76 -5.04 29.45 -4.76
N PRO A 77 -6.35 29.29 -4.47
CA PRO A 77 -7.28 28.67 -5.39
C PRO A 77 -7.25 29.30 -6.78
N GLY A 78 -7.15 28.46 -7.81
CA GLY A 78 -7.04 28.92 -9.20
C GLY A 78 -5.64 29.38 -9.63
N ASN A 79 -4.68 29.46 -8.73
CA ASN A 79 -3.33 29.95 -9.03
C ASN A 79 -2.23 29.02 -8.50
N ALA A 80 -1.89 27.98 -9.27
CA ALA A 80 -0.85 27.04 -8.89
C ALA A 80 0.54 27.69 -8.81
N ALA A 81 0.88 28.53 -9.77
CA ALA A 81 2.19 29.21 -9.81
C ALA A 81 2.42 30.16 -8.62
N GLY A 82 1.36 30.78 -8.10
CA GLY A 82 1.42 31.62 -6.91
C GLY A 82 1.30 30.86 -5.59
N SER A 83 1.00 29.58 -5.61
CA SER A 83 0.82 28.75 -4.41
C SER A 83 2.17 28.27 -3.87
N GLU A 84 2.49 28.62 -2.65
CA GLU A 84 3.76 28.24 -2.01
C GLU A 84 3.92 26.73 -1.89
N LEU A 85 2.82 25.98 -1.63
CA LEU A 85 2.83 24.53 -1.66
C LEU A 85 3.34 24.01 -2.99
N HIS A 86 2.80 24.51 -4.12
CA HIS A 86 3.21 24.08 -5.45
C HIS A 86 4.65 24.46 -5.76
N ARG A 87 5.05 25.69 -5.41
CA ARG A 87 6.44 26.14 -5.59
C ARG A 87 7.41 25.18 -4.91
N ARG A 88 7.22 24.88 -3.63
CA ARG A 88 8.15 24.04 -2.86
C ARG A 88 8.25 22.60 -3.35
N ILE A 89 7.16 21.99 -3.81
CA ILE A 89 7.19 20.61 -4.31
C ILE A 89 7.77 20.50 -5.73
N THR A 90 7.96 21.63 -6.45
CA THR A 90 8.50 21.68 -7.80
C THR A 90 9.96 22.16 -7.86
N LEU A 91 10.55 22.54 -6.74
CA LEU A 91 11.96 22.90 -6.65
C LEU A 91 12.87 21.72 -6.97
N PRO A 92 14.10 21.99 -7.49
CA PRO A 92 15.11 20.95 -7.69
C PRO A 92 15.46 20.21 -6.40
N ALA A 93 15.83 18.94 -6.50
CA ALA A 93 16.15 18.07 -5.36
C ALA A 93 17.27 18.59 -4.42
N GLY A 94 18.11 19.52 -4.88
CA GLY A 94 19.19 20.11 -4.08
C GLY A 94 18.86 21.47 -3.49
N ASP A 95 17.64 21.96 -3.68
CA ASP A 95 17.21 23.26 -3.16
C ASP A 95 16.89 23.13 -1.66
N GLU A 96 17.34 24.11 -0.85
CA GLU A 96 17.13 24.11 0.61
C GLU A 96 15.65 24.23 0.99
N GLU A 97 14.84 24.80 0.11
CA GLU A 97 13.40 24.99 0.33
C GLU A 97 12.53 23.90 -0.27
N VAL A 98 13.12 22.88 -0.95
CA VAL A 98 12.35 21.79 -1.56
C VAL A 98 11.57 21.00 -0.49
N MET A 99 10.36 20.61 -0.81
CA MET A 99 9.55 19.75 0.04
C MET A 99 9.11 18.46 -0.68
N PRO A 100 9.16 17.34 0.00
CA PRO A 100 9.62 17.08 1.37
C PRO A 100 11.11 17.31 1.57
N SER A 101 11.48 17.88 2.71
CA SER A 101 12.87 18.15 3.09
C SER A 101 13.55 16.91 3.73
N GLU A 102 14.84 17.07 4.10
CA GLU A 102 15.58 16.09 4.90
C GLU A 102 15.78 14.73 4.21
N GLY A 103 16.04 14.71 2.90
CA GLY A 103 16.33 13.47 2.17
C GLY A 103 15.14 12.54 1.96
N LYS A 104 13.93 12.99 2.25
CA LYS A 104 12.71 12.21 1.99
C LYS A 104 12.43 12.12 0.48
N PRO A 105 11.76 11.04 0.02
CA PRO A 105 11.37 10.91 -1.37
C PRO A 105 10.54 12.12 -1.82
N LEU A 106 10.97 12.77 -2.90
CA LEU A 106 10.20 13.82 -3.55
C LEU A 106 8.93 13.24 -4.18
N LEU A 107 7.96 14.11 -4.43
CA LEU A 107 6.74 13.74 -5.14
C LEU A 107 7.05 13.32 -6.57
N SER A 108 6.31 12.35 -7.09
CA SER A 108 6.34 11.98 -8.50
C SER A 108 5.72 13.08 -9.37
N ARG A 109 6.01 13.05 -10.68
CA ARG A 109 5.40 14.01 -11.63
C ARG A 109 3.88 13.93 -11.64
N GLU A 110 3.32 12.73 -11.47
CA GLU A 110 1.88 12.49 -11.41
C GLU A 110 1.28 13.09 -10.13
N GLU A 111 1.95 12.98 -9.00
CA GLU A 111 1.51 13.56 -7.72
C GLU A 111 1.55 15.09 -7.78
N ILE A 112 2.62 15.67 -8.30
CA ILE A 112 2.74 17.11 -8.53
C ILE A 112 1.62 17.60 -9.47
N ARG A 113 1.37 16.87 -10.57
CA ARG A 113 0.32 17.23 -11.53
C ARG A 113 -1.07 17.18 -10.91
N ASN A 114 -1.36 16.22 -10.05
CA ASN A 114 -2.63 16.16 -9.32
C ASN A 114 -2.81 17.37 -8.40
N ILE A 115 -1.78 17.76 -7.64
CA ILE A 115 -1.83 18.94 -6.78
C ILE A 115 -2.03 20.21 -7.63
N GLU A 116 -1.30 20.35 -8.73
CA GLU A 116 -1.44 21.47 -9.65
C GLU A 116 -2.87 21.61 -10.19
N LEU A 117 -3.44 20.52 -10.72
CA LEU A 117 -4.80 20.49 -11.25
C LEU A 117 -5.83 20.82 -10.18
N TRP A 118 -5.66 20.29 -8.97
CA TRP A 118 -6.54 20.60 -7.85
C TRP A 118 -6.53 22.09 -7.51
N ILE A 119 -5.34 22.69 -7.43
CA ILE A 119 -5.22 24.15 -7.18
C ILE A 119 -5.88 24.95 -8.29
N LEU A 120 -5.56 24.63 -9.57
CA LEU A 120 -6.16 25.29 -10.74
C LEU A 120 -7.68 25.12 -10.78
N GLY A 121 -8.19 23.99 -10.35
CA GLY A 121 -9.63 23.72 -10.21
C GLY A 121 -10.30 24.42 -9.03
N GLY A 122 -9.60 25.31 -8.32
CA GLY A 122 -10.13 26.10 -7.20
C GLY A 122 -9.88 25.47 -5.84
N ALA A 123 -8.99 24.51 -5.72
CA ALA A 123 -8.62 23.82 -4.47
C ALA A 123 -9.83 23.27 -3.69
N SER A 124 -10.82 22.74 -4.40
CA SER A 124 -12.12 22.31 -3.86
C SER A 124 -12.00 21.06 -2.98
N ALA A 125 -12.77 21.00 -1.89
CA ALA A 125 -12.98 19.80 -1.09
C ALA A 125 -14.04 18.85 -1.68
N THR A 126 -14.92 19.34 -2.55
CA THR A 126 -16.15 18.66 -2.96
C THR A 126 -16.19 18.23 -4.41
N LYS A 127 -15.37 18.81 -5.29
CA LYS A 127 -15.31 18.43 -6.70
C LYS A 127 -14.89 16.97 -6.86
N VAL A 128 -15.58 16.24 -7.71
CA VAL A 128 -15.32 14.82 -8.00
C VAL A 128 -14.22 14.67 -9.05
N VAL A 129 -13.64 13.46 -9.15
CA VAL A 129 -12.53 13.17 -10.07
C VAL A 129 -12.87 13.48 -11.52
N ALA A 130 -14.13 13.26 -11.94
CA ALA A 130 -14.59 13.54 -13.30
C ALA A 130 -14.52 15.02 -13.70
N GLU A 131 -14.49 15.94 -12.74
CA GLU A 131 -14.35 17.39 -12.98
C GLU A 131 -12.90 17.83 -13.26
N PHE A 132 -11.94 16.90 -13.20
CA PHE A 132 -10.52 17.14 -13.46
C PHE A 132 -10.04 16.31 -14.67
N PRO A 133 -10.47 16.64 -15.90
CA PRO A 133 -10.07 15.90 -17.10
C PRO A 133 -8.54 15.93 -17.26
N GLY A 134 -7.94 14.77 -17.53
CA GLY A 134 -6.48 14.63 -17.68
C GLY A 134 -5.72 14.58 -16.36
N ALA A 135 -6.39 14.51 -15.21
CA ALA A 135 -5.72 14.21 -13.97
C ALA A 135 -5.12 12.79 -14.04
N PRO A 136 -3.80 12.63 -13.87
CA PRO A 136 -3.21 11.31 -13.89
C PRO A 136 -3.80 10.47 -12.74
N PRO A 137 -4.05 9.19 -12.97
CA PRO A 137 -4.34 8.31 -11.86
C PRO A 137 -3.16 8.44 -10.89
N LEU A 138 -3.41 8.65 -9.61
CA LEU A 138 -2.38 8.32 -8.65
C LEU A 138 -2.02 6.88 -8.97
N GLY A 139 -0.74 6.60 -9.11
CA GLY A 139 -0.24 5.24 -9.06
C GLY A 139 -0.59 4.62 -7.71
N ARG A 140 -1.88 4.59 -7.42
CA ARG A 140 -2.39 3.64 -6.45
C ARG A 140 -2.09 2.29 -7.06
N PRO A 141 -1.32 1.43 -6.39
CA PRO A 141 -1.69 0.05 -6.52
C PRO A 141 -3.21 0.07 -6.27
N LYS A 142 -4.02 -0.37 -7.27
CA LYS A 142 -5.41 -0.78 -6.99
C LYS A 142 -5.35 -1.37 -5.59
N PRO A 143 -6.28 -1.07 -4.66
CA PRO A 143 -6.43 -1.93 -3.52
C PRO A 143 -6.57 -3.30 -4.20
N VAL A 144 -5.49 -4.03 -4.25
CA VAL A 144 -5.57 -5.47 -4.45
C VAL A 144 -6.48 -5.81 -3.31
N ALA A 145 -7.71 -6.22 -3.63
CA ALA A 145 -8.62 -6.73 -2.63
C ALA A 145 -7.75 -7.68 -1.86
N VAL A 146 -7.38 -7.28 -0.63
CA VAL A 146 -6.36 -7.98 0.10
C VAL A 146 -7.00 -9.33 0.32
N ALA A 147 -6.59 -10.31 -0.50
CA ALA A 147 -7.07 -11.64 -0.39
C ALA A 147 -6.77 -12.02 1.06
N LEU A 148 -7.82 -12.18 1.85
CA LEU A 148 -7.65 -12.67 3.22
C LEU A 148 -6.95 -14.02 3.07
N ALA A 149 -5.90 -14.23 3.84
CA ALA A 149 -5.28 -15.54 3.89
C ALA A 149 -6.36 -16.54 4.37
N PRO A 150 -6.30 -17.80 3.94
CA PRO A 150 -7.19 -18.82 4.46
C PRO A 150 -7.09 -18.92 5.99
N ASP A 151 -8.12 -19.47 6.62
CA ASP A 151 -8.07 -19.75 8.07
C ASP A 151 -6.95 -20.77 8.37
N TRP A 152 -5.96 -20.37 9.16
CA TRP A 152 -4.81 -21.18 9.54
C TRP A 152 -5.16 -22.23 10.63
N ARG A 153 -6.23 -22.05 11.39
CA ARG A 153 -6.57 -22.89 12.56
C ARG A 153 -6.74 -24.37 12.22
N PRO A 154 -7.39 -24.76 11.12
CA PRO A 154 -7.47 -26.17 10.72
C PRO A 154 -6.12 -26.82 10.47
N ARG A 155 -5.10 -25.99 10.13
CA ARG A 155 -3.73 -26.45 9.82
C ARG A 155 -2.76 -26.32 11.00
N ALA A 156 -3.23 -26.00 12.20
CA ALA A 156 -2.41 -25.75 13.38
C ALA A 156 -1.48 -26.92 13.75
N ALA A 157 -1.88 -28.15 13.50
CA ALA A 157 -1.03 -29.34 13.75
C ALA A 157 0.13 -29.42 12.75
N GLU A 158 -0.13 -29.15 11.46
CA GLU A 158 0.87 -29.09 10.40
C GLU A 158 1.85 -27.95 10.63
N ILE A 159 1.35 -26.78 11.00
CA ILE A 159 2.17 -25.60 11.35
C ILE A 159 3.17 -25.96 12.46
N ARG A 160 2.69 -26.51 13.59
CA ARG A 160 3.56 -26.90 14.71
C ARG A 160 4.60 -27.94 14.32
N ARG A 161 4.23 -28.90 13.47
CA ARG A 161 5.16 -29.89 12.96
C ARG A 161 6.30 -29.23 12.17
N LEU A 162 5.97 -28.38 11.20
CA LEU A 162 6.95 -27.68 10.37
C LEU A 162 7.80 -26.71 11.17
N GLU A 163 7.22 -25.97 12.12
CA GLU A 163 7.98 -25.13 13.05
C GLU A 163 9.08 -25.93 13.78
N THR A 164 8.73 -27.11 14.30
CA THR A 164 9.68 -27.97 15.02
C THR A 164 10.75 -28.54 14.11
N GLU A 165 10.37 -29.00 12.94
CA GLU A 165 11.26 -29.63 11.97
C GLU A 165 12.26 -28.65 11.35
N ILE A 166 11.81 -27.42 11.07
CA ILE A 166 12.62 -26.38 10.41
C ILE A 166 13.35 -25.50 11.44
N GLY A 167 12.74 -25.30 12.62
CA GLY A 167 13.28 -24.42 13.65
C GLY A 167 12.93 -22.94 13.40
N VAL A 168 11.78 -22.68 12.79
CA VAL A 168 11.18 -21.35 12.59
C VAL A 168 9.92 -21.20 13.44
N ARG A 169 9.34 -20.00 13.45
CA ARG A 169 8.06 -19.73 14.11
C ARG A 169 7.08 -19.13 13.11
N LEU A 170 5.85 -19.64 13.13
CA LEU A 170 4.74 -19.13 12.35
C LEU A 170 3.69 -18.58 13.32
N VAL A 171 3.69 -17.27 13.51
CA VAL A 171 2.82 -16.60 14.51
C VAL A 171 1.63 -15.95 13.80
N PRO A 172 0.41 -16.08 14.33
CA PRO A 172 -0.73 -15.34 13.80
C PRO A 172 -0.43 -13.84 13.80
N ARG A 173 -0.74 -13.17 12.69
CA ARG A 173 -0.57 -11.72 12.56
C ARG A 173 -1.51 -10.96 13.49
N SER A 174 -2.71 -11.50 13.71
CA SER A 174 -3.71 -10.98 14.64
C SER A 174 -4.59 -12.10 15.21
N GLN A 175 -5.60 -11.74 15.99
CA GLN A 175 -6.64 -12.66 16.48
C GLN A 175 -7.59 -13.14 15.36
N GLN A 176 -7.62 -12.44 14.21
CA GLN A 176 -8.47 -12.80 13.07
C GLN A 176 -7.75 -13.82 12.20
N ALA A 177 -8.38 -14.97 11.97
CA ALA A 177 -7.78 -16.09 11.24
C ALA A 177 -7.38 -15.74 9.80
N GLY A 178 -8.15 -14.88 9.12
CA GLY A 178 -7.89 -14.44 7.76
C GLY A 178 -6.75 -13.41 7.61
N ASP A 179 -6.15 -12.94 8.71
CA ASP A 179 -5.01 -12.01 8.64
C ASP A 179 -3.67 -12.71 8.36
N GLY A 180 -3.66 -14.05 8.35
CA GLY A 180 -2.52 -14.88 8.00
C GLY A 180 -1.46 -15.00 9.09
N LEU A 181 -0.28 -15.51 8.68
CA LEU A 181 0.83 -15.84 9.56
C LEU A 181 2.06 -14.97 9.24
N ILE A 182 2.83 -14.69 10.28
CA ILE A 182 4.16 -14.09 10.19
C ILE A 182 5.19 -15.20 10.36
N LEU A 183 6.06 -15.38 9.37
CA LEU A 183 7.23 -16.24 9.48
C LEU A 183 8.34 -15.51 10.21
N ARG A 184 8.78 -16.05 11.36
CA ARG A 184 9.88 -15.52 12.17
C ARG A 184 11.00 -16.51 12.29
N THR A 185 12.23 -16.04 12.07
CA THR A 185 13.45 -16.84 12.24
C THR A 185 14.17 -16.53 13.57
N ALA A 186 13.54 -15.77 14.45
CA ALA A 186 14.08 -15.34 15.74
C ALA A 186 14.58 -16.53 16.57
N GLY A 187 15.83 -16.46 17.00
CA GLY A 187 16.49 -17.51 17.78
C GLY A 187 17.30 -18.53 16.96
N SER A 188 17.01 -18.71 15.68
CA SER A 188 17.77 -19.65 14.81
C SER A 188 17.82 -19.20 13.35
N PRO A 189 18.31 -17.98 13.01
CA PRO A 189 18.27 -17.49 11.64
C PRO A 189 19.07 -18.37 10.67
N ARG A 190 20.09 -19.10 11.13
CA ARG A 190 20.88 -20.00 10.31
C ARG A 190 20.13 -21.24 9.81
N ARG A 191 18.98 -21.58 10.40
CA ARG A 191 18.14 -22.71 10.00
C ARG A 191 17.17 -22.39 8.88
N ALA A 192 16.86 -21.13 8.66
CA ALA A 192 15.99 -20.68 7.58
C ALA A 192 16.83 -20.47 6.31
N ASP A 193 17.28 -21.54 5.71
CA ASP A 193 17.94 -21.59 4.40
C ASP A 193 16.92 -21.85 3.28
N ASP A 194 17.39 -21.91 2.05
CA ASP A 194 16.54 -22.12 0.87
C ASP A 194 15.76 -23.44 0.94
N ALA A 195 16.35 -24.51 1.50
CA ALA A 195 15.69 -25.79 1.68
C ALA A 195 14.59 -25.73 2.75
N ALA A 196 14.83 -24.98 3.81
CA ALA A 196 13.81 -24.72 4.83
C ALA A 196 12.61 -23.95 4.27
N LEU A 197 12.84 -22.93 3.43
CA LEU A 197 11.77 -22.20 2.76
C LEU A 197 10.96 -23.10 1.84
N ALA A 198 11.60 -23.99 1.08
CA ALA A 198 10.91 -24.94 0.20
C ALA A 198 9.96 -25.87 0.98
N ARG A 199 10.29 -26.23 2.22
CA ARG A 199 9.42 -27.05 3.09
C ARG A 199 8.19 -26.31 3.60
N LEU A 200 8.17 -24.97 3.53
CA LEU A 200 7.02 -24.14 3.88
C LEU A 200 6.02 -23.98 2.72
N GLU A 201 6.32 -24.50 1.53
CA GLU A 201 5.43 -24.45 0.36
C GLU A 201 3.97 -24.84 0.66
N PRO A 202 3.69 -25.91 1.45
CA PRO A 202 2.32 -26.23 1.80
C PRO A 202 1.58 -25.10 2.53
N LEU A 203 2.28 -24.22 3.24
CA LEU A 203 1.73 -23.10 4.01
C LEU A 203 1.86 -21.75 3.30
N ALA A 204 2.29 -21.73 2.04
CA ALA A 204 2.57 -20.52 1.25
C ALA A 204 1.39 -19.53 1.23
N ASP A 205 0.17 -20.04 1.14
CA ASP A 205 -1.07 -19.28 1.12
C ASP A 205 -1.44 -18.61 2.45
N LEU A 206 -0.83 -19.07 3.54
CA LEU A 206 -1.06 -18.53 4.89
C LEU A 206 -0.03 -17.45 5.27
N ILE A 207 1.15 -17.41 4.63
CA ILE A 207 2.24 -16.52 5.00
C ILE A 207 2.01 -15.13 4.38
N VAL A 208 1.82 -14.13 5.22
CA VAL A 208 1.59 -12.74 4.81
C VAL A 208 2.76 -11.82 5.15
N GLU A 209 3.62 -12.21 6.09
CA GLU A 209 4.86 -11.50 6.43
C GLU A 209 5.98 -12.50 6.64
N ALA A 210 7.21 -12.18 6.21
CA ALA A 210 8.38 -13.02 6.37
C ALA A 210 9.58 -12.20 6.87
N GLU A 211 10.05 -12.52 8.08
CA GLU A 211 11.22 -11.94 8.72
C GLU A 211 12.42 -12.87 8.50
N LEU A 212 13.12 -12.72 7.35
CA LEU A 212 14.26 -13.53 6.94
C LEU A 212 15.61 -12.83 7.13
N ALA A 213 15.64 -11.76 7.92
CA ALA A 213 16.87 -11.02 8.19
C ALA A 213 18.00 -11.90 8.73
N ARG A 214 19.23 -11.71 8.22
CA ARG A 214 20.44 -12.42 8.65
C ARG A 214 20.39 -13.94 8.44
N THR A 215 19.54 -14.42 7.55
CA THR A 215 19.47 -15.83 7.16
C THR A 215 20.42 -16.13 5.99
N PRO A 216 20.80 -17.39 5.76
CA PRO A 216 21.62 -17.78 4.61
C PRO A 216 20.82 -17.86 3.29
N VAL A 217 19.63 -17.34 3.25
CA VAL A 217 18.76 -17.31 2.07
C VAL A 217 19.47 -16.67 0.88
N THR A 218 19.34 -17.31 -0.29
CA THR A 218 19.91 -16.89 -1.56
C THR A 218 18.77 -16.65 -2.59
N ASP A 219 19.13 -16.39 -3.83
CA ASP A 219 18.18 -16.26 -4.94
C ASP A 219 17.34 -17.52 -5.15
N ALA A 220 17.90 -18.71 -4.84
CA ALA A 220 17.15 -19.97 -4.91
C ALA A 220 15.96 -20.02 -3.93
N GLY A 221 16.15 -19.47 -2.72
CA GLY A 221 15.06 -19.32 -1.74
C GLY A 221 13.98 -18.35 -2.22
N LEU A 222 14.36 -17.29 -2.95
CA LEU A 222 13.39 -16.34 -3.50
C LEU A 222 12.51 -16.93 -4.59
N ALA A 223 12.95 -17.94 -5.34
CA ALA A 223 12.09 -18.69 -6.24
C ALA A 223 10.93 -19.38 -5.51
N THR A 224 11.13 -19.78 -4.25
CA THR A 224 10.06 -20.28 -3.38
C THR A 224 9.18 -19.14 -2.85
N VAL A 225 9.80 -18.11 -2.29
CA VAL A 225 9.09 -16.96 -1.71
C VAL A 225 8.23 -16.26 -2.77
N GLY A 226 8.68 -16.19 -4.02
CA GLY A 226 7.93 -15.61 -5.15
C GLY A 226 6.59 -16.28 -5.44
N ARG A 227 6.34 -17.48 -4.89
CA ARG A 227 5.05 -18.17 -4.96
C ARG A 227 4.10 -17.90 -3.80
N TRP A 228 4.53 -17.15 -2.79
CA TRP A 228 3.72 -16.80 -1.61
C TRP A 228 2.82 -15.58 -1.93
N THR A 229 1.79 -15.82 -2.72
CA THR A 229 0.95 -14.77 -3.35
C THR A 229 0.29 -13.80 -2.38
N ASN A 230 0.11 -14.21 -1.10
CA ASN A 230 -0.46 -13.37 -0.05
C ASN A 230 0.59 -12.55 0.72
N LEU A 231 1.89 -12.67 0.36
CA LEU A 231 2.97 -11.98 1.05
C LEU A 231 2.87 -10.46 0.87
N ARG A 232 2.89 -9.73 1.99
CA ARG A 232 2.78 -8.26 2.05
C ARG A 232 4.04 -7.57 2.53
N SER A 233 4.80 -8.25 3.38
CA SER A 233 6.05 -7.72 3.93
C SER A 233 7.13 -8.78 3.90
N LEU A 234 8.30 -8.41 3.39
CA LEU A 234 9.46 -9.30 3.26
C LEU A 234 10.71 -8.57 3.74
N ASP A 235 11.34 -9.12 4.78
CA ASP A 235 12.64 -8.64 5.26
C ASP A 235 13.75 -9.63 4.86
N LEU A 236 14.60 -9.18 3.94
CA LEU A 236 15.78 -9.88 3.42
C LEU A 236 17.08 -9.17 3.82
N SER A 237 17.03 -8.32 4.84
CA SER A 237 18.21 -7.59 5.27
C SER A 237 19.33 -8.55 5.71
N ARG A 238 20.55 -8.24 5.28
CA ARG A 238 21.74 -9.05 5.59
C ARG A 238 21.64 -10.51 5.15
N THR A 239 20.98 -10.75 4.00
CA THR A 239 20.96 -12.05 3.32
C THR A 239 21.92 -12.07 2.14
N LYS A 240 22.03 -13.22 1.46
CA LYS A 240 22.87 -13.39 0.27
C LYS A 240 22.11 -13.17 -1.05
N VAL A 241 20.95 -12.56 -0.98
CA VAL A 241 20.10 -12.28 -2.14
C VAL A 241 20.77 -11.24 -3.03
N THR A 242 20.72 -11.49 -4.35
CA THR A 242 21.22 -10.59 -5.40
C THR A 242 20.08 -9.97 -6.21
N GLY A 243 20.42 -9.09 -7.16
CA GLY A 243 19.43 -8.50 -8.06
C GLY A 243 18.70 -9.54 -8.95
N GLN A 244 19.27 -10.72 -9.17
CA GLN A 244 18.60 -11.80 -9.91
C GLN A 244 17.43 -12.38 -9.11
N GLY A 245 17.64 -12.64 -7.82
CA GLY A 245 16.60 -13.16 -6.95
C GLY A 245 15.41 -12.19 -6.81
N VAL A 246 15.65 -10.88 -6.85
CA VAL A 246 14.56 -9.89 -6.82
C VAL A 246 13.59 -10.06 -7.99
N ALA A 247 14.03 -10.59 -9.13
CA ALA A 247 13.15 -10.87 -10.27
C ALA A 247 12.06 -11.90 -9.95
N GLU A 248 12.35 -12.86 -9.06
CA GLU A 248 11.42 -13.89 -8.63
C GLU A 248 10.20 -13.33 -7.88
N LEU A 249 10.34 -12.11 -7.33
CA LEU A 249 9.26 -11.43 -6.60
C LEU A 249 8.25 -10.73 -7.51
N ALA A 250 8.47 -10.70 -8.84
CA ALA A 250 7.63 -9.96 -9.78
C ALA A 250 6.15 -10.40 -9.77
N GLY A 251 5.87 -11.64 -9.40
CA GLY A 251 4.51 -12.19 -9.26
C GLY A 251 3.77 -11.79 -7.99
N LEU A 252 4.45 -11.18 -7.01
CA LEU A 252 3.87 -10.83 -5.72
C LEU A 252 3.03 -9.55 -5.78
N ALA A 253 1.80 -9.67 -6.25
CA ALA A 253 0.87 -8.56 -6.42
C ALA A 253 0.45 -7.89 -5.10
N SER A 254 0.73 -8.52 -3.95
CA SER A 254 0.37 -8.01 -2.62
C SER A 254 1.55 -7.47 -1.83
N LEU A 255 2.80 -7.53 -2.35
CA LEU A 255 4.00 -7.14 -1.60
C LEU A 255 4.11 -5.62 -1.47
N GLU A 256 3.86 -5.11 -0.28
CA GLU A 256 3.84 -3.67 0.03
C GLU A 256 5.15 -3.17 0.65
N ALA A 257 5.90 -4.03 1.31
CA ALA A 257 7.12 -3.67 2.02
C ALA A 257 8.25 -4.68 1.74
N LEU A 258 9.41 -4.19 1.30
CA LEU A 258 10.58 -4.99 1.02
C LEU A 258 11.82 -4.36 1.64
N ASN A 259 12.52 -5.12 2.49
CA ASN A 259 13.77 -4.69 3.10
C ASN A 259 14.93 -5.50 2.52
N LEU A 260 15.84 -4.83 1.82
CA LEU A 260 17.06 -5.35 1.20
C LEU A 260 18.34 -4.77 1.84
N THR A 261 18.22 -4.13 3.00
CA THR A 261 19.35 -3.48 3.69
C THR A 261 20.52 -4.45 3.91
N ASP A 262 21.74 -4.01 3.58
CA ASP A 262 22.97 -4.81 3.69
C ASP A 262 22.88 -6.17 2.94
N SER A 263 22.10 -6.28 1.86
CA SER A 263 22.06 -7.45 0.96
C SER A 263 23.04 -7.29 -0.21
N ALA A 264 23.18 -8.31 -1.05
CA ALA A 264 24.04 -8.27 -2.24
C ALA A 264 23.32 -7.73 -3.50
N VAL A 265 22.23 -6.99 -3.34
CA VAL A 265 21.39 -6.50 -4.45
C VAL A 265 22.06 -5.31 -5.14
N ASP A 266 22.24 -5.43 -6.46
CA ASP A 266 22.79 -4.40 -7.33
C ASP A 266 21.75 -3.35 -7.79
N ALA A 267 22.20 -2.34 -8.54
CA ALA A 267 21.33 -1.27 -9.05
C ALA A 267 20.17 -1.80 -9.93
N ALA A 268 20.42 -2.85 -10.72
CA ALA A 268 19.39 -3.48 -11.53
C ALA A 268 18.33 -4.17 -10.65
N GLY A 269 18.75 -4.81 -9.57
CA GLY A 269 17.85 -5.40 -8.58
C GLY A 269 17.01 -4.35 -7.86
N ILE A 270 17.60 -3.23 -7.46
CA ILE A 270 16.86 -2.11 -6.86
C ILE A 270 15.82 -1.56 -7.85
N ALA A 271 16.20 -1.40 -9.13
CA ALA A 271 15.27 -0.95 -10.16
C ALA A 271 14.09 -1.93 -10.34
N ARG A 272 14.35 -3.25 -10.33
CA ARG A 272 13.29 -4.28 -10.35
C ARG A 272 12.39 -4.20 -9.13
N ALA A 273 12.97 -4.05 -7.92
CA ALA A 273 12.19 -3.91 -6.70
C ALA A 273 11.24 -2.70 -6.77
N ARG A 274 11.72 -1.56 -7.26
CA ARG A 274 10.88 -0.35 -7.48
C ARG A 274 9.75 -0.57 -8.49
N GLY A 275 9.90 -1.53 -9.39
CA GLY A 275 8.89 -1.93 -10.40
C GLY A 275 7.83 -2.87 -9.87
N LEU A 276 7.90 -3.36 -8.63
CA LEU A 276 6.89 -4.26 -8.07
C LEU A 276 5.54 -3.55 -7.89
N PRO A 277 4.43 -4.18 -8.33
CA PRO A 277 3.16 -3.48 -8.55
C PRO A 277 2.50 -2.91 -7.29
N ALA A 278 2.72 -3.53 -6.14
CA ALA A 278 2.10 -3.11 -4.88
C ALA A 278 3.09 -2.45 -3.90
N LEU A 279 4.39 -2.40 -4.26
CA LEU A 279 5.42 -1.98 -3.34
C LEU A 279 5.30 -0.50 -2.97
N ARG A 280 5.26 -0.23 -1.68
CA ARG A 280 5.15 1.12 -1.10
C ARG A 280 6.38 1.52 -0.30
N ARG A 281 7.07 0.54 0.27
CA ARG A 281 8.23 0.75 1.15
C ARG A 281 9.37 -0.14 0.70
N LEU A 282 10.48 0.47 0.33
CA LEU A 282 11.71 -0.22 -0.03
C LEU A 282 12.86 0.33 0.81
N TRP A 283 13.52 -0.55 1.55
CA TRP A 283 14.76 -0.25 2.25
C TRP A 283 15.88 -1.05 1.59
N ALA A 284 16.97 -0.38 1.21
CA ALA A 284 18.12 -1.00 0.55
C ALA A 284 19.44 -0.37 0.97
N PHE A 285 19.47 0.27 2.14
CA PHE A 285 20.68 0.89 2.67
C PHE A 285 21.81 -0.15 2.77
N GLY A 286 23.04 0.24 2.43
CA GLY A 286 24.21 -0.64 2.48
C GLY A 286 24.29 -1.70 1.39
N SER A 287 23.29 -1.80 0.49
CA SER A 287 23.35 -2.70 -0.67
C SER A 287 24.15 -2.07 -1.82
N PRO A 288 24.92 -2.86 -2.62
CA PRO A 288 25.75 -2.34 -3.72
C PRO A 288 24.98 -1.53 -4.78
N GLY A 289 23.67 -1.78 -4.89
CA GLY A 289 22.80 -1.08 -5.82
C GLY A 289 22.39 0.33 -5.39
N MET A 290 22.67 0.73 -4.16
CA MET A 290 22.41 2.08 -3.68
C MET A 290 23.58 2.99 -4.01
N THR A 291 23.36 4.02 -4.80
CA THR A 291 24.39 5.04 -5.07
C THR A 291 24.54 5.98 -3.87
N ALA A 292 25.71 6.61 -3.73
CA ALA A 292 25.96 7.59 -2.67
C ALA A 292 24.96 8.77 -2.68
N ALA A 293 24.35 9.07 -3.82
CA ALA A 293 23.30 10.08 -3.95
C ALA A 293 21.94 9.64 -3.36
N GLU A 294 21.70 8.33 -3.26
CA GLU A 294 20.48 7.75 -2.69
C GLU A 294 20.60 7.43 -1.19
N VAL A 295 21.81 7.54 -0.64
CA VAL A 295 22.18 7.20 0.76
C VAL A 295 22.15 8.43 1.68
N ARG A 296 21.62 9.56 1.26
CA ARG A 296 21.53 10.71 2.18
C ARG A 296 20.44 10.48 3.23
N PRO A 297 20.83 10.62 4.53
CA PRO A 297 19.94 10.39 5.68
C PRO A 297 18.77 11.36 5.72
#